data_5f8c388eb6ddef8243a0d217cbfa2ade
#
_entry.id   5f8c388eb6ddef8243a0d217cbfa2ade
#
_cell.length_a   1.000
_cell.length_b   1.000
_cell.length_c   1.000
_cell.angle_alpha   90.00
_cell.angle_beta   90.00
_cell.angle_gamma   90.00
#
_symmetry.space_group_name_H-M   'P 1'
#
loop_
_entity.id
_entity.type
_entity.pdbx_description
1 polymer ?
#
loop_
_entity_poly.entity_id
_entity_poly.type
_entity_poly.pdbx_seq_one_letter_code
_entity_poly.pdbx_strand_id
1 'polypeptide(L)'
;LAEQAERYEEMVENMKRVASSNQELTVEERNLLSVAYKNVIGARRASWRIVSSIEQKEESKGNETQVSMIKVYREKIESELAQICEDILQVLDTHLIPSAASGESKVFYHKMKGDYHRYLAEFATGEKRKDSADKSLESYKAASDVAITELPPTHPIRLGLALNFSVFYYEILNSPDRACHLAKQAFDDAIAELDTLSEESYKDSTLIMQLLRDNLTLWTSDMQDTEKPAEGAAPAAPADAAAPAQPATESKGEEAA
;
A
#
# COMPACT_ATOMS: atom_id res chain seq x y z
N LEU A 1 -8.02 -15.13 15.39
CA LEU A 1 -7.05 -15.98 16.10
C LEU A 1 -5.68 -15.98 15.45
N ALA A 2 -5.59 -16.24 14.11
CA ALA A 2 -4.30 -16.24 13.40
C ALA A 2 -3.59 -14.87 13.47
N GLU A 3 -4.33 -13.78 13.37
CA GLU A 3 -3.82 -12.41 13.54
C GLU A 3 -3.23 -12.20 14.93
N GLN A 4 -3.95 -12.59 16.00
CA GLN A 4 -3.47 -12.47 17.38
C GLN A 4 -2.23 -13.31 17.68
N ALA A 5 -2.06 -14.40 16.93
CA ALA A 5 -0.89 -15.29 17.00
C ALA A 5 0.24 -14.85 16.03
N GLU A 6 0.06 -13.76 15.29
CA GLU A 6 0.99 -13.28 14.25
C GLU A 6 1.30 -14.32 13.17
N ARG A 7 0.36 -15.24 12.93
CA ARG A 7 0.46 -16.31 11.91
C ARG A 7 -0.19 -15.87 10.60
N TYR A 8 0.44 -14.91 9.95
CA TYR A 8 -0.17 -14.19 8.82
C TYR A 8 -0.32 -15.04 7.55
N GLU A 9 0.54 -16.03 7.32
CA GLU A 9 0.38 -16.99 6.21
C GLU A 9 -0.92 -17.81 6.36
N GLU A 10 -1.22 -18.27 7.55
CA GLU A 10 -2.48 -18.97 7.81
C GLU A 10 -3.69 -18.04 7.73
N MET A 11 -3.51 -16.78 8.14
CA MET A 11 -4.53 -15.75 8.00
C MET A 11 -4.86 -15.51 6.52
N VAL A 12 -3.85 -15.44 5.65
CA VAL A 12 -4.01 -15.32 4.20
C VAL A 12 -4.80 -16.51 3.64
N GLU A 13 -4.42 -17.75 3.97
CA GLU A 13 -5.13 -18.95 3.49
C GLU A 13 -6.61 -18.94 3.88
N ASN A 14 -6.92 -18.58 5.11
CA ASN A 14 -8.28 -18.50 5.60
C ASN A 14 -9.08 -17.39 4.94
N MET A 15 -8.53 -16.19 4.86
CA MET A 15 -9.20 -15.04 4.26
C MET A 15 -9.37 -15.18 2.74
N LYS A 16 -8.45 -15.84 2.06
CA LYS A 16 -8.57 -16.18 0.64
C LYS A 16 -9.78 -17.10 0.40
N ARG A 17 -10.03 -18.08 1.26
CA ARG A 17 -11.23 -18.94 1.18
C ARG A 17 -12.51 -18.12 1.31
N VAL A 18 -12.55 -17.19 2.26
CA VAL A 18 -13.70 -16.28 2.43
C VAL A 18 -13.88 -15.39 1.18
N ALA A 19 -12.81 -14.81 0.67
CA ALA A 19 -12.82 -13.94 -0.51
C ALA A 19 -13.26 -14.68 -1.79
N SER A 20 -13.05 -16.00 -1.88
CA SER A 20 -13.40 -16.81 -3.05
C SER A 20 -14.87 -17.26 -3.07
N SER A 21 -15.69 -16.81 -2.14
CA SER A 21 -17.12 -17.16 -2.07
C SER A 21 -18.01 -16.49 -3.12
N ASN A 22 -17.46 -15.55 -3.92
CA ASN A 22 -18.17 -14.71 -4.89
C ASN A 22 -19.31 -13.88 -4.28
N GLN A 23 -19.24 -13.60 -3.00
CA GLN A 23 -20.13 -12.70 -2.27
C GLN A 23 -19.38 -11.45 -1.86
N GLU A 24 -20.09 -10.34 -1.73
CA GLU A 24 -19.50 -9.14 -1.18
C GLU A 24 -19.05 -9.38 0.25
N LEU A 25 -17.78 -9.05 0.54
CA LEU A 25 -17.23 -9.16 1.88
C LEU A 25 -17.81 -8.05 2.79
N THR A 26 -18.00 -8.37 4.05
CA THR A 26 -18.22 -7.34 5.07
C THR A 26 -16.99 -6.45 5.20
N VAL A 27 -17.16 -5.26 5.77
CA VAL A 27 -16.03 -4.34 6.03
C VAL A 27 -14.96 -5.01 6.88
N GLU A 28 -15.36 -5.79 7.90
CA GLU A 28 -14.44 -6.54 8.75
C GLU A 28 -13.66 -7.61 7.97
N GLU A 29 -14.34 -8.43 7.16
CA GLU A 29 -13.70 -9.45 6.33
C GLU A 29 -12.73 -8.85 5.33
N ARG A 30 -13.11 -7.74 4.69
CA ARG A 30 -12.27 -6.99 3.76
C ARG A 30 -11.00 -6.46 4.44
N ASN A 31 -11.14 -5.90 5.64
CA ASN A 31 -10.01 -5.39 6.41
C ASN A 31 -9.09 -6.53 6.87
N LEU A 32 -9.63 -7.65 7.35
CA LEU A 32 -8.84 -8.83 7.72
C LEU A 32 -8.05 -9.40 6.54
N LEU A 33 -8.66 -9.49 5.35
CA LEU A 33 -7.98 -9.89 4.12
C LEU A 33 -6.81 -8.96 3.81
N SER A 34 -7.04 -7.64 3.85
CA SER A 34 -6.02 -6.63 3.59
C SER A 34 -4.87 -6.70 4.60
N VAL A 35 -5.16 -6.82 5.88
CA VAL A 35 -4.17 -6.97 6.96
C VAL A 35 -3.32 -8.22 6.76
N ALA A 36 -3.93 -9.35 6.43
CA ALA A 36 -3.23 -10.61 6.19
C ALA A 36 -2.16 -10.48 5.10
N TYR A 37 -2.58 -10.07 3.90
CA TYR A 37 -1.67 -9.89 2.77
C TYR A 37 -0.63 -8.78 3.01
N LYS A 38 -1.02 -7.69 3.65
CA LYS A 38 -0.11 -6.59 3.97
C LYS A 38 1.03 -7.04 4.88
N ASN A 39 0.76 -7.84 5.90
CA ASN A 39 1.80 -8.35 6.80
C ASN A 39 2.72 -9.33 6.08
N VAL A 40 2.17 -10.26 5.28
CA VAL A 40 2.97 -11.24 4.54
C VAL A 40 3.85 -10.56 3.50
N ILE A 41 3.32 -9.62 2.70
CA ILE A 41 4.11 -8.90 1.70
C ILE A 41 5.09 -7.92 2.36
N GLY A 42 4.70 -7.27 3.44
CA GLY A 42 5.51 -6.30 4.16
C GLY A 42 6.81 -6.89 4.70
N ALA A 43 6.74 -8.09 5.28
CA ALA A 43 7.92 -8.82 5.74
C ALA A 43 8.91 -9.10 4.60
N ARG A 44 8.42 -9.54 3.44
CA ARG A 44 9.27 -9.81 2.26
C ARG A 44 9.83 -8.53 1.64
N ARG A 45 9.06 -7.45 1.58
CA ARG A 45 9.54 -6.14 1.11
C ARG A 45 10.67 -5.62 2.02
N ALA A 46 10.52 -5.73 3.34
CA ALA A 46 11.57 -5.36 4.29
C ALA A 46 12.84 -6.19 4.07
N SER A 47 12.71 -7.51 3.92
CA SER A 47 13.84 -8.41 3.62
C SER A 47 14.53 -8.03 2.30
N TRP A 48 13.75 -7.76 1.25
CA TRP A 48 14.29 -7.36 -0.05
C TRP A 48 15.10 -6.05 0.04
N ARG A 49 14.60 -5.04 0.74
CA ARG A 49 15.31 -3.75 0.94
C ARG A 49 16.63 -3.94 1.67
N ILE A 50 16.65 -4.76 2.72
CA ILE A 50 17.87 -5.06 3.48
C ILE A 50 18.89 -5.79 2.60
N VAL A 51 18.47 -6.85 1.91
CA VAL A 51 19.36 -7.66 1.06
C VAL A 51 19.90 -6.84 -0.12
N SER A 52 19.06 -6.02 -0.76
CA SER A 52 19.50 -5.11 -1.83
C SER A 52 20.51 -4.07 -1.36
N SER A 53 20.32 -3.52 -0.16
CA SER A 53 21.29 -2.59 0.45
C SER A 53 22.63 -3.27 0.73
N ILE A 54 22.62 -4.52 1.21
CA ILE A 54 23.85 -5.30 1.43
C ILE A 54 24.54 -5.61 0.10
N GLU A 55 23.78 -5.99 -0.93
CA GLU A 55 24.30 -6.25 -2.29
C GLU A 55 25.06 -5.02 -2.81
N GLN A 56 24.44 -3.84 -2.79
CA GLN A 56 25.07 -2.59 -3.23
C GLN A 56 26.34 -2.26 -2.44
N LYS A 57 26.34 -2.51 -1.12
CA LYS A 57 27.51 -2.30 -0.27
C LYS A 57 28.65 -3.24 -0.62
N GLU A 58 28.37 -4.51 -0.90
CA GLU A 58 29.41 -5.47 -1.28
C GLU A 58 29.91 -5.25 -2.73
N GLU A 59 29.04 -4.79 -3.64
CA GLU A 59 29.42 -4.34 -4.99
C GLU A 59 30.42 -3.17 -4.91
N SER A 60 30.15 -2.17 -4.07
CA SER A 60 31.04 -1.01 -3.90
C SER A 60 32.42 -1.37 -3.35
N LYS A 61 32.55 -2.52 -2.66
CA LYS A 61 33.83 -3.07 -2.15
C LYS A 61 34.53 -3.99 -3.15
N GLY A 62 33.91 -4.35 -4.26
CA GLY A 62 34.43 -5.29 -5.24
C GLY A 62 34.39 -6.76 -4.80
N ASN A 63 33.53 -7.13 -3.86
CA ASN A 63 33.40 -8.48 -3.32
C ASN A 63 32.52 -9.38 -4.22
N GLU A 64 32.99 -9.69 -5.44
CA GLU A 64 32.20 -10.39 -6.47
C GLU A 64 31.57 -11.72 -5.99
N THR A 65 32.30 -12.50 -5.19
CA THR A 65 31.81 -13.79 -4.67
C THR A 65 30.62 -13.59 -3.74
N GLN A 66 30.70 -12.63 -2.82
CA GLN A 66 29.60 -12.29 -1.92
C GLN A 66 28.41 -11.73 -2.70
N VAL A 67 28.65 -10.83 -3.66
CA VAL A 67 27.62 -10.27 -4.52
C VAL A 67 26.83 -11.36 -5.24
N SER A 68 27.51 -12.36 -5.82
CA SER A 68 26.86 -13.48 -6.49
C SER A 68 25.93 -14.28 -5.57
N MET A 69 26.36 -14.55 -4.33
CA MET A 69 25.56 -15.26 -3.33
C MET A 69 24.35 -14.43 -2.87
N ILE A 70 24.55 -13.14 -2.62
CA ILE A 70 23.50 -12.22 -2.18
C ILE A 70 22.44 -12.06 -3.29
N LYS A 71 22.88 -11.97 -4.54
CA LYS A 71 21.99 -11.89 -5.71
C LYS A 71 21.04 -13.09 -5.80
N VAL A 72 21.56 -14.31 -5.66
CA VAL A 72 20.73 -15.53 -5.65
C VAL A 72 19.68 -15.48 -4.53
N TYR A 73 20.07 -15.01 -3.35
CA TYR A 73 19.15 -14.87 -2.23
C TYR A 73 18.10 -13.78 -2.46
N ARG A 74 18.49 -12.63 -3.02
CA ARG A 74 17.57 -11.57 -3.42
C ARG A 74 16.56 -12.05 -4.46
N GLU A 75 16.98 -12.77 -5.48
CA GLU A 75 16.11 -13.35 -6.50
C GLU A 75 15.07 -14.33 -5.90
N LYS A 76 15.45 -15.09 -4.85
CA LYS A 76 14.52 -15.94 -4.10
C LYS A 76 13.41 -15.09 -3.42
N ILE A 77 13.80 -14.00 -2.75
CA ILE A 77 12.84 -13.08 -2.11
C ILE A 77 11.93 -12.45 -3.16
N GLU A 78 12.46 -12.04 -4.31
CA GLU A 78 11.69 -11.50 -5.44
C GLU A 78 10.66 -12.51 -5.98
N SER A 79 11.02 -13.77 -6.06
CA SER A 79 10.09 -14.85 -6.43
C SER A 79 8.95 -15.00 -5.41
N GLU A 80 9.24 -14.95 -4.11
CA GLU A 80 8.22 -14.97 -3.07
C GLU A 80 7.30 -13.73 -3.14
N LEU A 81 7.87 -12.54 -3.34
CA LEU A 81 7.11 -11.30 -3.54
C LEU A 81 6.16 -11.39 -4.74
N ALA A 82 6.66 -11.87 -5.87
CA ALA A 82 5.86 -12.05 -7.08
C ALA A 82 4.69 -13.03 -6.84
N GLN A 83 4.93 -14.16 -6.20
CA GLN A 83 3.90 -15.15 -5.90
C GLN A 83 2.79 -14.58 -5.00
N ILE A 84 3.15 -13.82 -3.96
CA ILE A 84 2.17 -13.20 -3.07
C ILE A 84 1.33 -12.17 -3.83
N CYS A 85 1.97 -11.31 -4.64
CA CYS A 85 1.27 -10.30 -5.44
C CYS A 85 0.33 -10.95 -6.46
N GLU A 86 0.79 -11.93 -7.20
CA GLU A 86 -0.01 -12.66 -8.21
C GLU A 86 -1.20 -13.36 -7.57
N ASP A 87 -1.02 -13.94 -6.39
CA ASP A 87 -2.10 -14.62 -5.66
C ASP A 87 -3.23 -13.66 -5.30
N ILE A 88 -2.95 -12.53 -4.68
CA ILE A 88 -3.98 -11.56 -4.33
C ILE A 88 -4.59 -10.86 -5.55
N LEU A 89 -3.79 -10.58 -6.59
CA LEU A 89 -4.28 -9.99 -7.83
C LEU A 89 -5.28 -10.93 -8.52
N GLN A 90 -5.04 -12.24 -8.51
CA GLN A 90 -5.98 -13.22 -9.03
C GLN A 90 -7.29 -13.23 -8.21
N VAL A 91 -7.22 -13.17 -6.89
CA VAL A 91 -8.41 -13.12 -6.02
C VAL A 91 -9.21 -11.83 -6.29
N LEU A 92 -8.54 -10.70 -6.45
CA LEU A 92 -9.17 -9.42 -6.76
C LEU A 92 -9.90 -9.47 -8.11
N ASP A 93 -9.25 -9.95 -9.16
CA ASP A 93 -9.80 -9.97 -10.51
C ASP A 93 -10.91 -11.02 -10.69
N THR A 94 -10.78 -12.17 -10.05
CA THR A 94 -11.71 -13.30 -10.21
C THR A 94 -12.94 -13.19 -9.30
N HIS A 95 -12.77 -12.71 -8.07
CA HIS A 95 -13.82 -12.78 -7.05
C HIS A 95 -14.25 -11.42 -6.49
N LEU A 96 -13.30 -10.58 -6.07
CA LEU A 96 -13.61 -9.40 -5.26
C LEU A 96 -14.12 -8.21 -6.07
N ILE A 97 -13.43 -7.84 -7.14
CA ILE A 97 -13.86 -6.74 -8.01
C ILE A 97 -15.21 -7.03 -8.67
N PRO A 98 -15.44 -8.24 -9.25
CA PRO A 98 -16.73 -8.58 -9.82
C PRO A 98 -17.89 -8.59 -8.83
N SER A 99 -17.64 -8.88 -7.56
CA SER A 99 -18.69 -8.93 -6.51
C SER A 99 -18.87 -7.61 -5.74
N ALA A 100 -18.04 -6.60 -5.99
CA ALA A 100 -18.12 -5.31 -5.31
C ALA A 100 -19.39 -4.55 -5.74
N ALA A 101 -20.33 -4.34 -4.80
CA ALA A 101 -21.58 -3.65 -5.06
C ALA A 101 -21.52 -2.17 -4.65
N SER A 102 -20.88 -1.83 -3.53
CA SER A 102 -20.76 -0.46 -3.05
C SER A 102 -19.59 0.29 -3.69
N GLY A 103 -19.72 1.63 -3.79
CA GLY A 103 -18.60 2.49 -4.23
C GLY A 103 -17.38 2.34 -3.34
N GLU A 104 -17.59 2.22 -2.02
CA GLU A 104 -16.52 1.99 -1.04
C GLU A 104 -15.73 0.70 -1.33
N SER A 105 -16.42 -0.41 -1.57
CA SER A 105 -15.78 -1.69 -1.92
C SER A 105 -15.03 -1.61 -3.24
N LYS A 106 -15.61 -0.98 -4.25
CA LYS A 106 -14.96 -0.78 -5.56
C LYS A 106 -13.66 0.00 -5.42
N VAL A 107 -13.68 1.12 -4.69
CA VAL A 107 -12.48 1.93 -4.44
C VAL A 107 -11.44 1.12 -3.69
N PHE A 108 -11.84 0.40 -2.65
CA PHE A 108 -10.95 -0.41 -1.84
C PHE A 108 -10.22 -1.47 -2.68
N TYR A 109 -10.94 -2.23 -3.49
CA TYR A 109 -10.34 -3.32 -4.27
C TYR A 109 -9.51 -2.81 -5.46
N HIS A 110 -9.93 -1.75 -6.14
CA HIS A 110 -9.11 -1.13 -7.19
C HIS A 110 -7.84 -0.49 -6.63
N LYS A 111 -7.91 0.16 -5.46
CA LYS A 111 -6.73 0.65 -4.75
C LYS A 111 -5.80 -0.51 -4.39
N MET A 112 -6.34 -1.58 -3.82
CA MET A 112 -5.56 -2.77 -3.46
C MET A 112 -4.87 -3.38 -4.70
N LYS A 113 -5.56 -3.47 -5.83
CA LYS A 113 -4.97 -3.90 -7.10
C LYS A 113 -3.83 -2.99 -7.53
N GLY A 114 -3.99 -1.68 -7.42
CA GLY A 114 -2.94 -0.69 -7.68
C GLY A 114 -1.73 -0.88 -6.76
N ASP A 115 -1.96 -1.11 -5.47
CA ASP A 115 -0.89 -1.32 -4.48
C ASP A 115 -0.04 -2.56 -4.81
N TYR A 116 -0.64 -3.70 -5.16
CA TYR A 116 0.11 -4.93 -5.46
C TYR A 116 0.82 -4.89 -6.80
N HIS A 117 0.28 -4.22 -7.81
CA HIS A 117 1.02 -3.92 -9.03
C HIS A 117 2.20 -2.96 -8.79
N ARG A 118 2.05 -1.99 -7.88
CA ARG A 118 3.14 -1.12 -7.44
C ARG A 118 4.25 -1.92 -6.75
N TYR A 119 3.91 -2.84 -5.86
CA TYR A 119 4.89 -3.71 -5.22
C TYR A 119 5.67 -4.57 -6.22
N LEU A 120 5.01 -5.09 -7.25
CA LEU A 120 5.69 -5.77 -8.37
C LEU A 120 6.66 -4.83 -9.09
N ALA A 121 6.26 -3.57 -9.33
CA ALA A 121 7.11 -2.59 -10.01
C ALA A 121 8.33 -2.17 -9.19
N GLU A 122 8.30 -2.27 -7.86
CA GLU A 122 9.41 -1.89 -6.97
C GLU A 122 10.71 -2.68 -7.26
N PHE A 123 10.60 -3.97 -7.54
CA PHE A 123 11.74 -4.85 -7.79
C PHE A 123 11.89 -5.31 -9.24
N ALA A 124 10.88 -5.14 -10.08
CA ALA A 124 10.93 -5.50 -11.49
C ALA A 124 11.84 -4.56 -12.28
N THR A 125 12.33 -5.05 -13.42
CA THR A 125 13.16 -4.30 -14.35
C THR A 125 12.62 -4.40 -15.78
N GLY A 126 13.02 -3.47 -16.65
CA GLY A 126 12.67 -3.49 -18.08
C GLY A 126 11.16 -3.48 -18.35
N GLU A 127 10.72 -4.29 -19.28
CA GLU A 127 9.31 -4.37 -19.72
C GLU A 127 8.37 -4.85 -18.59
N LYS A 128 8.84 -5.74 -17.70
CA LYS A 128 8.04 -6.20 -16.54
C LYS A 128 7.72 -5.05 -15.60
N ARG A 129 8.68 -4.17 -15.33
CA ARG A 129 8.47 -2.98 -14.49
C ARG A 129 7.45 -2.05 -15.14
N LYS A 130 7.59 -1.81 -16.43
CA LYS A 130 6.67 -0.96 -17.20
C LYS A 130 5.24 -1.52 -17.16
N ASP A 131 5.06 -2.81 -17.46
CA ASP A 131 3.74 -3.46 -17.43
C ASP A 131 3.09 -3.36 -16.04
N SER A 132 3.86 -3.62 -14.97
CA SER A 132 3.36 -3.49 -13.60
C SER A 132 3.01 -2.04 -13.26
N ALA A 133 3.82 -1.07 -13.67
CA ALA A 133 3.55 0.34 -13.46
C ALA A 133 2.29 0.80 -14.22
N ASP A 134 2.10 0.38 -15.46
CA ASP A 134 0.93 0.72 -16.27
C ASP A 134 -0.35 0.16 -15.64
N LYS A 135 -0.34 -1.10 -15.19
CA LYS A 135 -1.46 -1.74 -14.49
C LYS A 135 -1.76 -1.09 -13.14
N SER A 136 -0.73 -0.69 -12.41
CA SER A 136 -0.88 0.07 -11.17
C SER A 136 -1.57 1.42 -11.42
N LEU A 137 -1.11 2.15 -12.43
CA LEU A 137 -1.69 3.44 -12.83
C LEU A 137 -3.16 3.30 -13.23
N GLU A 138 -3.49 2.32 -14.06
CA GLU A 138 -4.87 2.02 -14.47
C GLU A 138 -5.77 1.74 -13.27
N SER A 139 -5.30 0.91 -12.34
CA SER A 139 -6.05 0.53 -11.14
C SER A 139 -6.29 1.70 -10.20
N TYR A 140 -5.27 2.54 -9.97
CA TYR A 140 -5.41 3.74 -9.15
C TYR A 140 -6.34 4.77 -9.80
N LYS A 141 -6.32 4.94 -11.11
CA LYS A 141 -7.25 5.80 -11.85
C LYS A 141 -8.68 5.30 -11.71
N ALA A 142 -8.93 4.01 -11.92
CA ALA A 142 -10.25 3.41 -11.75
C ALA A 142 -10.79 3.61 -10.33
N ALA A 143 -9.93 3.44 -9.31
CA ALA A 143 -10.30 3.73 -7.93
C ALA A 143 -10.64 5.22 -7.71
N SER A 144 -9.86 6.13 -8.29
CA SER A 144 -10.05 7.58 -8.15
C SER A 144 -11.34 8.05 -8.79
N ASP A 145 -11.70 7.55 -9.96
CA ASP A 145 -12.92 7.90 -10.67
C ASP A 145 -14.17 7.56 -9.84
N VAL A 146 -14.16 6.40 -9.18
CA VAL A 146 -15.26 6.01 -8.27
C VAL A 146 -15.21 6.83 -6.96
N ALA A 147 -14.02 7.03 -6.39
CA ALA A 147 -13.86 7.72 -5.12
C ALA A 147 -14.36 9.17 -5.16
N ILE A 148 -14.11 9.89 -6.25
CA ILE A 148 -14.54 11.29 -6.41
C ILE A 148 -16.06 11.41 -6.40
N THR A 149 -16.77 10.44 -6.97
CA THR A 149 -18.23 10.47 -7.10
C THR A 149 -18.97 9.87 -5.91
N GLU A 150 -18.37 8.88 -5.24
CA GLU A 150 -19.05 8.02 -4.26
C GLU A 150 -18.63 8.29 -2.81
N LEU A 151 -17.45 8.87 -2.58
CA LEU A 151 -16.89 9.06 -1.24
C LEU A 151 -16.60 10.54 -0.96
N PRO A 152 -16.88 11.05 0.25
CA PRO A 152 -16.49 12.40 0.64
C PRO A 152 -14.94 12.52 0.71
N PRO A 153 -14.38 13.74 0.56
CA PRO A 153 -12.92 13.97 0.61
C PRO A 153 -12.28 13.54 1.93
N THR A 154 -13.05 13.50 3.00
CA THR A 154 -12.59 13.09 4.34
C THR A 154 -12.63 11.59 4.57
N HIS A 155 -13.15 10.80 3.63
CA HIS A 155 -13.30 9.36 3.80
C HIS A 155 -11.93 8.67 3.88
N PRO A 156 -11.66 7.79 4.88
CA PRO A 156 -10.35 7.16 5.06
C PRO A 156 -9.86 6.40 3.83
N ILE A 157 -10.75 5.71 3.13
CA ILE A 157 -10.39 4.94 1.92
C ILE A 157 -10.01 5.88 0.77
N ARG A 158 -10.73 7.01 0.57
CA ARG A 158 -10.38 8.01 -0.44
C ARG A 158 -9.04 8.69 -0.11
N LEU A 159 -8.80 9.04 1.15
CA LEU A 159 -7.53 9.60 1.60
C LEU A 159 -6.37 8.59 1.47
N GLY A 160 -6.59 7.33 1.85
CA GLY A 160 -5.61 6.26 1.69
C GLY A 160 -5.27 5.96 0.23
N LEU A 161 -6.25 6.06 -0.67
CA LEU A 161 -6.02 6.00 -2.11
C LEU A 161 -5.11 7.14 -2.58
N ALA A 162 -5.41 8.37 -2.20
CA ALA A 162 -4.60 9.54 -2.59
C ALA A 162 -3.16 9.41 -2.05
N LEU A 163 -3.00 8.95 -0.80
CA LEU A 163 -1.68 8.70 -0.23
C LEU A 163 -0.89 7.68 -1.06
N ASN A 164 -1.42 6.49 -1.30
CA ASN A 164 -0.70 5.44 -2.01
C ASN A 164 -0.49 5.76 -3.49
N PHE A 165 -1.44 6.44 -4.13
CA PHE A 165 -1.29 6.90 -5.51
C PHE A 165 -0.23 8.00 -5.64
N SER A 166 -0.11 8.89 -4.66
CA SER A 166 0.97 9.89 -4.65
C SER A 166 2.35 9.24 -4.45
N VAL A 167 2.45 8.22 -3.58
CA VAL A 167 3.67 7.40 -3.43
C VAL A 167 4.05 6.71 -4.75
N PHE A 168 3.06 6.18 -5.48
CA PHE A 168 3.29 5.59 -6.80
C PHE A 168 3.88 6.60 -7.80
N TYR A 169 3.34 7.82 -7.87
CA TYR A 169 3.91 8.87 -8.72
C TYR A 169 5.35 9.22 -8.33
N TYR A 170 5.63 9.28 -7.03
CA TYR A 170 6.96 9.62 -6.54
C TYR A 170 7.98 8.50 -6.79
N GLU A 171 7.70 7.29 -6.30
CA GLU A 171 8.66 6.18 -6.29
C GLU A 171 8.76 5.43 -7.62
N ILE A 172 7.63 5.19 -8.29
CA ILE A 172 7.59 4.34 -9.47
C ILE A 172 7.74 5.15 -10.76
N LEU A 173 7.00 6.24 -10.87
CA LEU A 173 7.01 7.09 -12.06
C LEU A 173 8.04 8.22 -11.99
N ASN A 174 8.75 8.36 -10.86
CA ASN A 174 9.71 9.43 -10.63
C ASN A 174 9.16 10.81 -11.04
N SER A 175 7.93 11.07 -10.62
CA SER A 175 7.18 12.29 -10.91
C SER A 175 6.82 13.06 -9.62
N PRO A 176 7.79 13.68 -8.95
CA PRO A 176 7.59 14.34 -7.66
C PRO A 176 6.56 15.47 -7.72
N ASP A 177 6.49 16.20 -8.81
CA ASP A 177 5.49 17.27 -8.98
C ASP A 177 4.06 16.74 -8.95
N ARG A 178 3.81 15.62 -9.65
CA ARG A 178 2.49 14.98 -9.64
C ARG A 178 2.16 14.38 -8.29
N ALA A 179 3.15 13.79 -7.63
CA ALA A 179 3.01 13.24 -6.28
C ALA A 179 2.60 14.33 -5.29
N CYS A 180 3.32 15.45 -5.26
CA CYS A 180 3.02 16.59 -4.41
C CYS A 180 1.66 17.22 -4.74
N HIS A 181 1.34 17.38 -6.01
CA HIS A 181 0.06 17.95 -6.42
C HIS A 181 -1.13 17.11 -5.93
N LEU A 182 -1.07 15.78 -6.14
CA LEU A 182 -2.12 14.87 -5.71
C LEU A 182 -2.28 14.82 -4.19
N ALA A 183 -1.16 14.72 -3.47
CA ALA A 183 -1.18 14.67 -2.00
C ALA A 183 -1.70 15.99 -1.40
N LYS A 184 -1.27 17.14 -1.95
CA LYS A 184 -1.74 18.45 -1.51
C LYS A 184 -3.22 18.64 -1.77
N GLN A 185 -3.68 18.32 -2.97
CA GLN A 185 -5.10 18.44 -3.31
C GLN A 185 -5.97 17.59 -2.38
N ALA A 186 -5.62 16.32 -2.15
CA ALA A 186 -6.36 15.45 -1.24
C ALA A 186 -6.40 15.98 0.20
N PHE A 187 -5.28 16.54 0.67
CA PHE A 187 -5.19 17.15 2.00
C PHE A 187 -6.05 18.40 2.10
N ASP A 188 -5.97 19.32 1.14
CA ASP A 188 -6.70 20.59 1.14
C ASP A 188 -8.22 20.34 1.03
N ASP A 189 -8.66 19.41 0.17
CA ASP A 189 -10.06 19.02 0.02
C ASP A 189 -10.63 18.44 1.33
N ALA A 190 -9.84 17.62 2.02
CA ALA A 190 -10.23 17.06 3.31
C ALA A 190 -10.31 18.12 4.42
N ILE A 191 -9.35 19.05 4.46
CA ILE A 191 -9.36 20.19 5.40
C ILE A 191 -10.60 21.05 5.21
N ALA A 192 -11.01 21.30 3.97
CA ALA A 192 -12.18 22.11 3.65
C ALA A 192 -13.50 21.50 4.14
N GLU A 193 -13.55 20.19 4.35
CA GLU A 193 -14.73 19.42 4.75
C GLU A 193 -14.57 18.70 6.10
N LEU A 194 -13.67 19.15 6.96
CA LEU A 194 -13.43 18.51 8.28
C LEU A 194 -14.69 18.42 9.15
N ASP A 195 -15.61 19.37 9.02
CA ASP A 195 -16.88 19.39 9.76
C ASP A 195 -17.80 18.21 9.40
N THR A 196 -17.52 17.53 8.29
CA THR A 196 -18.29 16.37 7.83
C THR A 196 -17.77 15.04 8.36
N LEU A 197 -16.62 15.05 9.09
CA LEU A 197 -16.03 13.84 9.66
C LEU A 197 -16.92 13.24 10.75
N SER A 198 -17.22 11.93 10.59
CA SER A 198 -17.83 11.15 11.66
C SER A 198 -16.79 10.89 12.77
N GLU A 199 -17.25 10.78 14.01
CA GLU A 199 -16.38 10.40 15.14
C GLU A 199 -15.66 9.06 14.89
N GLU A 200 -16.34 8.13 14.22
CA GLU A 200 -15.81 6.80 13.87
C GLU A 200 -14.61 6.89 12.91
N SER A 201 -14.71 7.74 11.88
CA SER A 201 -13.67 7.91 10.87
C SER A 201 -12.58 8.91 11.27
N TYR A 202 -12.79 9.69 12.33
CA TYR A 202 -11.91 10.81 12.71
C TYR A 202 -10.46 10.39 12.91
N LYS A 203 -10.21 9.32 13.65
CA LYS A 203 -8.84 8.85 13.95
C LYS A 203 -8.11 8.40 12.70
N ASP A 204 -8.79 7.63 11.85
CA ASP A 204 -8.19 7.07 10.65
C ASP A 204 -7.93 8.16 9.61
N SER A 205 -8.90 9.05 9.38
CA SER A 205 -8.77 10.15 8.44
C SER A 205 -7.67 11.12 8.85
N THR A 206 -7.61 11.52 10.12
CA THR A 206 -6.58 12.44 10.63
C THR A 206 -5.19 11.84 10.55
N LEU A 207 -5.04 10.53 10.82
CA LEU A 207 -3.76 9.84 10.67
C LEU A 207 -3.30 9.86 9.20
N ILE A 208 -4.19 9.54 8.26
CA ILE A 208 -3.82 9.53 6.83
C ILE A 208 -3.50 10.94 6.34
N MET A 209 -4.26 11.95 6.78
CA MET A 209 -3.96 13.37 6.48
C MET A 209 -2.58 13.77 7.00
N GLN A 210 -2.19 13.31 8.19
CA GLN A 210 -0.85 13.54 8.70
C GLN A 210 0.21 12.89 7.82
N LEU A 211 0.02 11.64 7.38
CA LEU A 211 0.94 10.96 6.47
C LEU A 211 1.07 11.68 5.12
N LEU A 212 -0.04 12.19 4.56
CA LEU A 212 0.00 13.03 3.35
C LEU A 212 0.86 14.27 3.55
N ARG A 213 0.69 14.97 4.67
CA ARG A 213 1.48 16.15 5.01
C ARG A 213 2.96 15.82 5.22
N ASP A 214 3.26 14.72 5.89
CA ASP A 214 4.63 14.29 6.15
C ASP A 214 5.35 13.93 4.84
N ASN A 215 4.68 13.22 3.93
CA ASN A 215 5.20 12.96 2.58
C ASN A 215 5.42 14.26 1.79
N LEU A 216 4.48 15.20 1.82
CA LEU A 216 4.64 16.51 1.17
C LEU A 216 5.88 17.26 1.69
N THR A 217 6.09 17.25 3.00
CA THR A 217 7.24 17.91 3.62
C THR A 217 8.54 17.24 3.16
N LEU A 218 8.59 15.92 3.17
CA LEU A 218 9.75 15.14 2.72
C LEU A 218 10.06 15.42 1.24
N TRP A 219 9.06 15.26 0.36
CA TRP A 219 9.27 15.40 -1.09
C TRP A 219 9.63 16.81 -1.52
N THR A 220 9.05 17.83 -0.88
CA THR A 220 9.43 19.24 -1.16
C THR A 220 10.84 19.56 -0.69
N SER A 221 11.31 18.97 0.40
CA SER A 221 12.69 19.07 0.84
C SER A 221 13.65 18.40 -0.17
N ASP A 222 13.34 17.19 -0.60
CA ASP A 222 14.15 16.45 -1.58
C ASP A 222 14.26 17.20 -2.92
N MET A 223 13.18 17.83 -3.39
CA MET A 223 13.19 18.64 -4.61
C MET A 223 14.07 19.89 -4.47
N GLN A 224 14.08 20.54 -3.29
CA GLN A 224 14.93 21.68 -3.03
C GLN A 224 16.42 21.29 -2.90
N ASP A 225 16.72 20.11 -2.36
CA ASP A 225 18.08 19.62 -2.21
C ASP A 225 18.68 19.16 -3.55
N THR A 226 17.85 18.68 -4.50
CA THR A 226 18.28 18.35 -5.86
C THR A 226 18.62 19.60 -6.70
N GLU A 227 18.16 20.79 -6.31
CA GLU A 227 18.58 22.06 -6.89
C GLU A 227 19.90 22.59 -6.30
N LYS A 228 20.42 21.98 -5.22
CA LYS A 228 21.75 22.25 -4.66
C LYS A 228 22.71 21.09 -4.98
N PRO A 229 23.99 21.35 -5.35
CA PRO A 229 24.93 20.25 -5.64
C PRO A 229 25.20 19.40 -4.40
N ALA A 230 25.23 18.10 -4.61
CA ALA A 230 25.14 16.97 -3.69
C ALA A 230 26.00 16.99 -2.43
N GLU A 231 25.38 16.66 -1.28
CA GLU A 231 26.02 15.87 -0.21
C GLU A 231 24.98 14.87 0.33
N GLY A 232 25.39 13.60 0.39
CA GLY A 232 24.51 12.45 0.44
C GLY A 232 23.68 12.27 1.71
N ALA A 233 22.42 11.93 1.51
CA ALA A 233 21.61 11.14 2.42
C ALA A 233 20.66 10.27 1.60
N ALA A 234 20.56 8.98 1.95
CA ALA A 234 19.59 8.08 1.36
C ALA A 234 18.16 8.48 1.79
N PRO A 235 17.17 8.53 0.89
CA PRO A 235 15.81 8.90 1.24
C PRO A 235 15.17 7.86 2.17
N ALA A 236 14.49 8.34 3.20
CA ALA A 236 13.62 7.50 4.02
C ALA A 236 12.43 7.02 3.17
N ALA A 237 12.07 5.75 3.30
CA ALA A 237 10.92 5.21 2.57
C ALA A 237 9.63 5.88 3.05
N PRO A 238 8.75 6.36 2.13
CA PRO A 238 7.46 6.94 2.50
C PRO A 238 6.53 5.91 3.12
N ALA A 239 5.61 6.39 3.98
CA ALA A 239 4.65 5.54 4.66
C ALA A 239 3.49 5.15 3.74
N ASP A 240 3.22 3.86 3.62
CA ASP A 240 2.00 3.33 3.00
C ASP A 240 0.83 3.37 3.99
N ALA A 241 -0.36 3.78 3.52
CA ALA A 241 -1.56 3.68 4.33
C ALA A 241 -1.94 2.21 4.56
N ALA A 242 -1.98 1.80 5.82
CA ALA A 242 -2.73 0.61 6.20
C ALA A 242 -4.22 0.85 5.92
N ALA A 243 -4.96 -0.19 5.54
CA ALA A 243 -6.39 -0.15 5.79
C ALA A 243 -6.58 0.08 7.30
N PRO A 244 -7.45 1.02 7.72
CA PRO A 244 -7.65 1.25 9.13
C PRO A 244 -8.09 -0.06 9.80
N ALA A 245 -7.35 -0.49 10.81
CA ALA A 245 -7.80 -1.54 11.69
C ALA A 245 -8.93 -0.94 12.52
N GLN A 246 -10.14 -1.45 12.38
CA GLN A 246 -11.18 -1.12 13.35
C GLN A 246 -10.72 -1.55 14.73
N PRO A 247 -10.89 -0.72 15.77
CA PRO A 247 -10.58 -1.14 17.13
C PRO A 247 -11.41 -2.38 17.46
N ALA A 248 -10.73 -3.42 17.92
CA ALA A 248 -11.41 -4.58 18.49
C ALA A 248 -12.40 -4.06 19.54
N THR A 249 -13.69 -4.29 19.32
CA THR A 249 -14.70 -4.04 20.34
C THR A 249 -14.33 -4.92 21.53
N GLU A 250 -13.87 -4.31 22.59
CA GLU A 250 -13.76 -4.98 23.89
C GLU A 250 -15.17 -5.49 24.24
N SER A 251 -15.38 -6.79 24.08
CA SER A 251 -16.54 -7.44 24.69
C SER A 251 -16.30 -7.40 26.19
N LYS A 252 -16.92 -6.45 26.87
CA LYS A 252 -17.11 -6.51 28.32
C LYS A 252 -17.85 -7.80 28.60
N GLY A 253 -17.15 -8.78 29.11
CA GLY A 253 -17.72 -9.93 29.76
C GLY A 253 -18.53 -9.43 30.95
N GLU A 254 -19.84 -9.54 30.83
CA GLU A 254 -20.75 -9.36 31.93
C GLU A 254 -20.64 -10.61 32.81
N GLU A 255 -19.95 -10.47 33.92
CA GLU A 255 -19.92 -11.44 35.01
C GLU A 255 -21.27 -11.39 35.71
N ALA A 256 -22.12 -12.38 35.45
CA ALA A 256 -23.36 -12.58 36.17
C ALA A 256 -23.11 -13.62 37.28
N ALA A 257 -23.45 -13.22 38.50
CA ALA A 257 -23.42 -13.98 39.72
C ALA A 257 -24.21 -15.28 39.71
#